data_4230ae41ff39c8f7bfc78ed733a1ffa1
#
_entry.id   4230ae41ff39c8f7bfc78ed733a1ffa1
#
_cell.length_a   1.000
_cell.length_b   1.000
_cell.length_c   1.000
_cell.angle_alpha   90.00
_cell.angle_beta   90.00
_cell.angle_gamma   90.00
#
_symmetry.space_group_name_H-M   'P 1'
#
loop_
_entity.id
_entity.type
_entity.pdbx_description
1 polymer ?
#
loop_
_entity_poly.entity_id
_entity_poly.type
_entity_poly.pdbx_seq_one_letter_code
_entity_poly.pdbx_strand_id
1 'polypeptide(L)'
;MKNLDITKGLVLLVSALFFGCADGLDEGLDIEPTGAVSETVYWSTERDAELAVNAVYNELDNTQSVIELDGITDIGFRSASNVPTFNDVRLGEIDPSNGTITGIWERYYRGIRKANDVLANIDRIEDGDPATLARLTAEARFLRAYYYMQLSSLWCNVPLILEPLDVNDQRPTNSKEEIVDFVIDELDAIIDSEVLPLSYNNDNLGRVTHGAALATKARIAIRNSKFELARDAALAVMNLGIYELYPSYQGLFQAEGQNSSEVIFDRQYAVGGSTYNNFGYSAASIGGNSTVEPMMGLFNKYEYIGPENPDDPYENKDPRWNYNVFYTGQPIGNNIYNSWPTSDTPDRVSGSEWATLYGYNLKKWVDYETYVDNPDLGDVNMILIRYADVLLMYAESKIELNEIDTSVYDAINAIRQRPTVEVPVITEGKTQAELREIVRDERVRELAFEGLRLFDLNRWQLGEEKVGLLQGMYYIDESSGEWEILDYGQVAKFNPDRDYCWPIPQKEMDINDVITQNPGYTN
;
A
#
# COMPACT_ATOMS: atom_id res chain seq x y z
N MET A 1 -79.57 -24.35 36.62
CA MET A 1 -80.51 -23.83 35.61
C MET A 1 -79.85 -22.67 34.91
N LYS A 2 -79.68 -22.78 33.64
CA LYS A 2 -79.08 -21.81 32.65
C LYS A 2 -77.64 -21.42 32.90
N ASN A 3 -76.73 -22.31 32.47
CA ASN A 3 -75.38 -21.94 32.01
C ASN A 3 -75.50 -21.27 30.61
N LEU A 4 -75.28 -19.96 30.55
CA LEU A 4 -75.24 -19.24 29.32
C LEU A 4 -73.82 -19.39 28.75
N ASP A 5 -73.71 -19.87 27.52
CA ASP A 5 -72.49 -20.17 26.80
C ASP A 5 -71.59 -18.90 26.60
N ILE A 6 -70.70 -18.66 27.52
CA ILE A 6 -69.69 -17.61 27.49
C ILE A 6 -68.69 -17.86 26.30
N THR A 7 -68.59 -19.08 25.89
CA THR A 7 -67.67 -19.50 24.76
C THR A 7 -68.11 -19.00 23.38
N LYS A 8 -69.39 -18.81 23.12
CA LYS A 8 -69.90 -18.30 21.85
C LYS A 8 -69.78 -16.78 21.73
N GLY A 9 -69.81 -16.05 22.82
CA GLY A 9 -69.55 -14.60 22.84
C GLY A 9 -68.07 -14.22 22.59
N LEU A 10 -67.19 -15.06 23.11
CA LEU A 10 -65.75 -14.80 22.99
C LEU A 10 -65.21 -15.10 21.55
N VAL A 11 -65.78 -16.07 20.84
CA VAL A 11 -65.42 -16.39 19.46
C VAL A 11 -65.92 -15.30 18.49
N LEU A 12 -67.05 -14.66 18.73
CA LEU A 12 -67.53 -13.55 17.90
C LEU A 12 -66.78 -12.24 18.15
N LEU A 13 -66.26 -12.02 19.37
CA LEU A 13 -65.45 -10.84 19.69
C LEU A 13 -64.03 -10.94 19.13
N VAL A 14 -63.44 -12.14 19.05
CA VAL A 14 -62.12 -12.38 18.45
C VAL A 14 -62.20 -12.33 16.92
N SER A 15 -63.34 -12.72 16.30
CA SER A 15 -63.50 -12.63 14.84
C SER A 15 -63.76 -11.19 14.35
N ALA A 16 -64.24 -10.27 15.20
CA ALA A 16 -64.42 -8.86 14.82
C ALA A 16 -63.15 -8.01 14.92
N LEU A 17 -62.09 -8.53 15.54
CA LEU A 17 -60.79 -7.84 15.67
C LEU A 17 -59.84 -8.09 14.46
N PHE A 18 -60.22 -8.97 13.52
CA PHE A 18 -59.41 -9.28 12.36
C PHE A 18 -59.86 -8.61 11.03
N PHE A 19 -60.91 -7.79 11.04
CA PHE A 19 -61.45 -7.15 9.85
C PHE A 19 -61.39 -5.61 9.86
N GLY A 20 -60.51 -5.04 10.62
CA GLY A 20 -60.36 -3.59 10.61
C GLY A 20 -58.90 -3.20 10.71
N CYS A 21 -58.25 -3.01 9.62
CA CYS A 21 -57.08 -2.20 9.30
C CYS A 21 -56.24 -2.88 8.22
N ALA A 22 -56.70 -2.88 6.96
CA ALA A 22 -55.87 -3.25 5.84
C ALA A 22 -55.48 -2.02 4.98
N ASP A 23 -56.11 -0.88 5.15
CA ASP A 23 -55.86 0.29 4.32
C ASP A 23 -55.05 1.43 4.98
N GLY A 24 -54.57 1.22 6.21
CA GLY A 24 -53.80 2.25 6.94
C GLY A 24 -52.40 1.83 7.39
N LEU A 25 -51.95 0.62 7.01
CA LEU A 25 -50.63 0.12 7.41
C LEU A 25 -49.54 0.37 6.37
N ASP A 26 -49.91 0.64 5.12
CA ASP A 26 -48.92 0.92 4.07
C ASP A 26 -48.33 2.34 4.18
N GLU A 27 -49.09 3.34 4.61
CA GLU A 27 -48.58 4.69 4.86
C GLU A 27 -47.70 4.83 6.11
N GLY A 28 -47.77 3.86 7.03
CA GLY A 28 -46.96 3.87 8.26
C GLY A 28 -45.66 3.09 8.19
N LEU A 29 -45.43 2.32 7.12
CA LEU A 29 -44.22 1.53 6.90
C LEU A 29 -43.19 2.23 6.02
N ASP A 30 -43.59 3.31 5.36
CA ASP A 30 -42.72 4.21 4.59
C ASP A 30 -42.15 5.37 5.42
N ILE A 31 -41.95 5.17 6.72
CA ILE A 31 -41.20 6.13 7.52
C ILE A 31 -39.73 5.91 7.19
N GLU A 32 -39.18 6.79 6.34
CA GLU A 32 -37.72 6.88 6.17
C GLU A 32 -37.08 6.99 7.56
N PRO A 33 -36.00 6.23 7.84
CA PRO A 33 -35.32 6.30 9.14
C PRO A 33 -34.90 7.75 9.39
N THR A 34 -35.47 8.43 10.35
CA THR A 34 -35.18 9.83 10.69
C THR A 34 -33.73 10.05 11.20
N GLY A 35 -32.90 9.03 11.17
CA GLY A 35 -31.49 9.06 11.53
C GLY A 35 -30.53 8.64 10.39
N ALA A 36 -31.05 8.26 9.21
CA ALA A 36 -30.24 8.01 8.00
C ALA A 36 -30.67 9.02 6.93
N VAL A 37 -29.71 9.68 6.33
CA VAL A 37 -29.96 10.53 5.15
C VAL A 37 -30.40 9.60 4.02
N SER A 38 -31.62 9.78 3.49
CA SER A 38 -32.07 8.96 2.35
C SER A 38 -31.23 9.27 1.12
N GLU A 39 -31.00 8.29 0.27
CA GLU A 39 -30.25 8.47 -1.00
C GLU A 39 -30.83 9.58 -1.87
N THR A 40 -32.14 9.85 -1.76
CA THR A 40 -32.83 10.91 -2.51
C THR A 40 -32.48 12.32 -2.06
N VAL A 41 -31.98 12.50 -0.82
CA VAL A 41 -31.63 13.80 -0.23
C VAL A 41 -30.11 14.01 -0.15
N TYR A 42 -29.33 12.92 -0.18
CA TYR A 42 -27.88 12.98 0.04
C TYR A 42 -27.14 13.78 -1.04
N TRP A 43 -27.46 13.60 -2.32
CA TRP A 43 -26.78 14.23 -3.46
C TRP A 43 -27.40 15.59 -3.82
N SER A 44 -27.29 16.56 -2.91
CA SER A 44 -27.95 17.87 -3.05
C SER A 44 -26.97 19.03 -3.18
N THR A 45 -25.73 18.90 -2.69
CA THR A 45 -24.75 19.98 -2.65
C THR A 45 -23.35 19.50 -3.03
N GLU A 46 -22.46 20.42 -3.46
CA GLU A 46 -21.03 20.14 -3.64
C GLU A 46 -20.39 19.50 -2.41
N ARG A 47 -20.84 19.92 -1.22
CA ARG A 47 -20.31 19.36 0.04
C ARG A 47 -20.61 17.88 0.19
N ASP A 48 -21.76 17.43 -0.29
CA ASP A 48 -22.12 16.00 -0.27
C ASP A 48 -21.20 15.22 -1.21
N ALA A 49 -20.91 15.75 -2.41
CA ALA A 49 -19.95 15.16 -3.32
C ALA A 49 -18.52 15.11 -2.74
N GLU A 50 -18.06 16.19 -2.09
CA GLU A 50 -16.77 16.22 -1.41
C GLU A 50 -16.66 15.15 -0.32
N LEU A 51 -17.70 15.02 0.53
CA LEU A 51 -17.72 14.02 1.59
C LEU A 51 -17.72 12.59 1.02
N ALA A 52 -18.46 12.35 -0.06
CA ALA A 52 -18.48 11.07 -0.75
C ALA A 52 -17.11 10.73 -1.35
N VAL A 53 -16.47 11.67 -2.05
CA VAL A 53 -15.10 11.48 -2.58
C VAL A 53 -14.08 11.29 -1.45
N ASN A 54 -14.18 12.04 -0.36
CA ASN A 54 -13.31 11.83 0.81
C ASN A 54 -13.48 10.42 1.41
N ALA A 55 -14.70 9.86 1.36
CA ALA A 55 -14.91 8.47 1.77
C ALA A 55 -14.23 7.47 0.82
N VAL A 56 -14.03 7.79 -0.46
CA VAL A 56 -13.21 6.98 -1.38
C VAL A 56 -11.74 7.05 -0.98
N TYR A 57 -11.18 8.23 -0.71
CA TYR A 57 -9.79 8.39 -0.25
C TYR A 57 -9.47 7.57 1.02
N ASN A 58 -10.46 7.35 1.91
CA ASN A 58 -10.25 6.58 3.13
C ASN A 58 -9.86 5.10 2.89
N GLU A 59 -10.08 4.57 1.69
CA GLU A 59 -9.69 3.21 1.32
C GLU A 59 -8.28 3.12 0.70
N LEU A 60 -7.55 4.24 0.57
CA LEU A 60 -6.16 4.24 0.11
C LEU A 60 -5.28 3.34 0.96
N ASP A 61 -4.18 2.88 0.36
CA ASP A 61 -3.15 2.12 1.04
C ASP A 61 -2.70 2.82 2.32
N ASN A 62 -2.61 2.05 3.38
CA ASN A 62 -2.22 2.50 4.70
C ASN A 62 -0.86 1.90 5.08
N THR A 63 -0.40 2.14 6.30
CA THR A 63 0.84 1.60 6.83
C THR A 63 0.95 0.08 6.61
N GLN A 64 -0.14 -0.68 6.80
CA GLN A 64 -0.15 -2.12 6.59
C GLN A 64 0.16 -2.48 5.13
N SER A 65 -0.51 -1.86 4.18
CA SER A 65 -0.32 -2.18 2.75
C SER A 65 1.01 -1.71 2.20
N VAL A 66 1.59 -0.66 2.78
CA VAL A 66 2.87 -0.12 2.33
C VAL A 66 4.02 -0.84 3.02
N ILE A 67 4.06 -0.81 4.35
CA ILE A 67 5.22 -1.34 5.10
C ILE A 67 5.22 -2.88 5.13
N GLU A 68 4.07 -3.51 5.43
CA GLU A 68 4.01 -4.96 5.63
C GLU A 68 4.14 -5.75 4.31
N LEU A 69 3.82 -5.16 3.15
CA LEU A 69 4.03 -5.81 1.85
C LEU A 69 5.51 -6.12 1.58
N ASP A 70 6.42 -5.27 2.00
CA ASP A 70 7.85 -5.56 1.87
C ASP A 70 8.32 -6.60 2.90
N GLY A 71 7.59 -6.76 4.01
CA GLY A 71 7.81 -7.82 4.99
C GLY A 71 7.56 -9.25 4.50
N ILE A 72 6.94 -9.43 3.33
CA ILE A 72 6.72 -10.75 2.71
C ILE A 72 7.62 -10.99 1.48
N THR A 73 8.69 -10.21 1.36
CA THR A 73 9.66 -10.28 0.25
C THR A 73 11.04 -10.71 0.73
N ASP A 74 12.02 -10.72 -0.15
CA ASP A 74 13.43 -11.03 0.15
C ASP A 74 14.08 -10.03 1.11
N ILE A 75 13.58 -8.78 1.17
CA ILE A 75 14.17 -7.70 1.99
C ILE A 75 13.61 -7.60 3.40
N GLY A 76 12.49 -8.26 3.69
CA GLY A 76 11.81 -8.12 4.98
C GLY A 76 11.20 -9.42 5.49
N PHE A 77 10.87 -9.39 6.78
CA PHE A 77 10.08 -10.41 7.46
C PHE A 77 8.99 -9.75 8.31
N ARG A 78 7.78 -10.26 8.21
CA ARG A 78 6.69 -9.79 9.04
C ARG A 78 6.59 -10.68 10.28
N SER A 79 6.94 -10.13 11.42
CA SER A 79 7.24 -10.83 12.66
C SER A 79 6.05 -11.09 13.59
N ALA A 80 5.00 -10.30 13.58
CA ALA A 80 4.05 -10.31 14.68
C ALA A 80 3.38 -11.66 14.93
N SER A 81 3.53 -12.17 16.13
CA SER A 81 2.89 -13.38 16.66
C SER A 81 1.36 -13.32 16.66
N ASN A 82 0.77 -12.13 16.62
CA ASN A 82 -0.67 -11.90 16.80
C ASN A 82 -1.49 -11.92 15.49
N VAL A 83 -0.84 -11.86 14.32
CA VAL A 83 -1.51 -11.96 13.01
C VAL A 83 -0.67 -12.81 12.07
N PRO A 84 -0.75 -14.14 12.15
CA PRO A 84 0.14 -15.05 11.41
C PRO A 84 -0.06 -15.02 9.90
N THR A 85 -1.14 -14.44 9.41
CA THR A 85 -1.63 -14.65 8.04
C THR A 85 -0.81 -14.03 6.91
N PHE A 86 0.02 -13.00 7.17
CA PHE A 86 0.96 -12.50 6.15
C PHE A 86 2.17 -13.42 5.96
N ASN A 87 2.59 -14.13 7.00
CA ASN A 87 3.68 -15.09 6.90
C ASN A 87 3.36 -16.29 6.00
N ASP A 88 2.08 -16.66 5.89
CA ASP A 88 1.66 -17.72 4.97
C ASP A 88 2.08 -17.38 3.53
N VAL A 89 1.99 -16.10 3.13
CA VAL A 89 2.46 -15.63 1.82
C VAL A 89 3.98 -15.80 1.69
N ARG A 90 4.73 -15.39 2.72
CA ARG A 90 6.21 -15.48 2.75
C ARG A 90 6.69 -16.93 2.72
N LEU A 91 5.95 -17.83 3.35
CA LEU A 91 6.28 -19.24 3.45
C LEU A 91 5.76 -20.06 2.26
N GLY A 92 5.05 -19.45 1.31
CA GLY A 92 4.43 -20.12 0.18
C GLY A 92 3.26 -21.04 0.59
N GLU A 93 2.58 -20.70 1.68
CA GLU A 93 1.47 -21.45 2.28
C GLU A 93 0.13 -20.70 2.15
N ILE A 94 0.09 -19.66 1.32
CA ILE A 94 -1.09 -18.85 1.08
C ILE A 94 -2.24 -19.68 0.49
N ASP A 95 -3.44 -19.50 1.05
CA ASP A 95 -4.67 -20.12 0.56
C ASP A 95 -5.83 -19.10 0.49
N PRO A 96 -6.96 -19.43 -0.17
CA PRO A 96 -8.10 -18.53 -0.32
C PRO A 96 -8.77 -18.08 1.00
N SER A 97 -8.58 -18.80 2.10
CA SER A 97 -9.15 -18.47 3.42
C SER A 97 -8.31 -17.46 4.21
N ASN A 98 -7.16 -17.03 3.68
CA ASN A 98 -6.25 -16.11 4.34
C ASN A 98 -6.92 -14.76 4.63
N GLY A 99 -7.08 -14.43 5.91
CA GLY A 99 -7.82 -13.24 6.38
C GLY A 99 -7.17 -11.90 5.98
N THR A 100 -5.84 -11.85 5.83
CA THR A 100 -5.14 -10.63 5.48
C THR A 100 -5.37 -10.25 4.03
N ILE A 101 -5.22 -11.20 3.10
CA ILE A 101 -5.49 -10.92 1.69
C ILE A 101 -6.98 -10.64 1.46
N THR A 102 -7.88 -11.30 2.19
CA THR A 102 -9.31 -11.01 2.17
C THR A 102 -9.58 -9.56 2.60
N GLY A 103 -8.95 -9.08 3.69
CA GLY A 103 -9.12 -7.72 4.15
C GLY A 103 -8.61 -6.65 3.16
N ILE A 104 -7.51 -6.93 2.45
CA ILE A 104 -6.97 -6.04 1.40
C ILE A 104 -7.92 -6.02 0.18
N TRP A 105 -8.40 -7.18 -0.27
CA TRP A 105 -9.40 -7.31 -1.33
C TRP A 105 -10.66 -6.50 -1.01
N GLU A 106 -11.27 -6.74 0.15
CA GLU A 106 -12.47 -6.04 0.59
C GLU A 106 -12.28 -4.53 0.65
N ARG A 107 -11.10 -4.06 1.09
CA ARG A 107 -10.80 -2.62 1.13
C ARG A 107 -10.81 -1.99 -0.27
N TYR A 108 -10.13 -2.59 -1.24
CA TYR A 108 -10.12 -2.05 -2.59
C TYR A 108 -11.49 -2.08 -3.24
N TYR A 109 -12.26 -3.15 -3.08
CA TYR A 109 -13.63 -3.19 -3.61
C TYR A 109 -14.58 -2.24 -2.88
N ARG A 110 -14.39 -1.96 -1.59
CA ARG A 110 -15.12 -0.88 -0.91
C ARG A 110 -14.79 0.49 -1.52
N GLY A 111 -13.53 0.73 -1.85
CA GLY A 111 -13.10 1.95 -2.56
C GLY A 111 -13.75 2.07 -3.93
N ILE A 112 -13.74 1.00 -4.72
CA ILE A 112 -14.38 0.92 -6.04
C ILE A 112 -15.88 1.19 -5.93
N ARG A 113 -16.58 0.52 -5.00
CA ARG A 113 -18.01 0.73 -4.77
C ARG A 113 -18.33 2.19 -4.47
N LYS A 114 -17.61 2.79 -3.50
CA LYS A 114 -17.79 4.21 -3.17
C LYS A 114 -17.52 5.13 -4.36
N ALA A 115 -16.50 4.84 -5.16
CA ALA A 115 -16.22 5.61 -6.37
C ALA A 115 -17.35 5.47 -7.40
N ASN A 116 -17.89 4.26 -7.60
CA ASN A 116 -19.04 4.03 -8.48
C ASN A 116 -20.28 4.76 -7.98
N ASP A 117 -20.53 4.78 -6.66
CA ASP A 117 -21.63 5.54 -6.05
C ASP A 117 -21.49 7.06 -6.31
N VAL A 118 -20.27 7.62 -6.22
CA VAL A 118 -20.01 9.02 -6.60
C VAL A 118 -20.33 9.24 -8.08
N LEU A 119 -19.76 8.41 -8.96
CA LEU A 119 -19.88 8.57 -10.41
C LEU A 119 -21.31 8.39 -10.93
N ALA A 120 -22.12 7.59 -10.24
CA ALA A 120 -23.52 7.38 -10.61
C ALA A 120 -24.46 8.53 -10.16
N ASN A 121 -24.03 9.35 -9.19
CA ASN A 121 -24.93 10.30 -8.55
C ASN A 121 -24.48 11.75 -8.59
N ILE A 122 -23.21 12.06 -8.88
CA ILE A 122 -22.67 13.43 -8.81
C ILE A 122 -23.40 14.39 -9.75
N ASP A 123 -23.90 13.93 -10.90
CA ASP A 123 -24.66 14.70 -11.87
C ASP A 123 -26.06 15.14 -11.37
N ARG A 124 -26.50 14.62 -10.21
CA ARG A 124 -27.78 15.03 -9.57
C ARG A 124 -27.65 16.38 -8.85
N ILE A 125 -26.45 16.88 -8.66
CA ILE A 125 -26.18 18.17 -8.00
C ILE A 125 -26.32 19.27 -9.05
N GLU A 126 -27.49 19.93 -9.05
CA GLU A 126 -27.84 20.95 -10.09
C GLU A 126 -27.15 22.30 -9.81
N ASP A 127 -27.01 22.72 -8.54
CA ASP A 127 -26.52 24.04 -8.13
C ASP A 127 -25.03 24.06 -7.76
N GLY A 128 -24.24 23.04 -8.15
CA GLY A 128 -22.81 22.95 -7.87
C GLY A 128 -21.96 23.73 -8.87
N ASP A 129 -20.75 24.18 -8.42
CA ASP A 129 -19.76 24.73 -9.34
C ASP A 129 -19.29 23.66 -10.33
N PRO A 130 -19.48 23.84 -11.65
CA PRO A 130 -19.13 22.81 -12.64
C PRO A 130 -17.65 22.39 -12.61
N ALA A 131 -16.73 23.32 -12.29
CA ALA A 131 -15.30 23.01 -12.21
C ALA A 131 -14.99 22.13 -10.98
N THR A 132 -15.64 22.40 -9.85
CA THR A 132 -15.52 21.59 -8.63
C THR A 132 -16.10 20.19 -8.85
N LEU A 133 -17.29 20.06 -9.44
CA LEU A 133 -17.91 18.77 -9.72
C LEU A 133 -17.08 17.95 -10.73
N ALA A 134 -16.56 18.59 -11.79
CA ALA A 134 -15.67 17.94 -12.74
C ALA A 134 -14.38 17.42 -12.08
N ARG A 135 -13.77 18.20 -11.19
CA ARG A 135 -12.60 17.79 -10.40
C ARG A 135 -12.92 16.60 -9.51
N LEU A 136 -14.02 16.64 -8.75
CA LEU A 136 -14.44 15.54 -7.88
C LEU A 136 -14.75 14.26 -8.66
N THR A 137 -15.33 14.39 -9.85
CA THR A 137 -15.53 13.27 -10.80
C THR A 137 -14.18 12.66 -11.21
N ALA A 138 -13.21 13.50 -11.59
CA ALA A 138 -11.87 13.04 -11.98
C ALA A 138 -11.14 12.37 -10.81
N GLU A 139 -11.27 12.90 -9.58
CA GLU A 139 -10.71 12.28 -8.37
C GLU A 139 -11.32 10.89 -8.11
N ALA A 140 -12.66 10.74 -8.22
CA ALA A 140 -13.33 9.45 -8.03
C ALA A 140 -12.92 8.42 -9.09
N ARG A 141 -12.80 8.83 -10.37
CA ARG A 141 -12.30 8.00 -11.47
C ARG A 141 -10.84 7.56 -11.22
N PHE A 142 -9.98 8.49 -10.83
CA PHE A 142 -8.58 8.19 -10.49
C PHE A 142 -8.47 7.17 -9.36
N LEU A 143 -9.19 7.36 -8.25
CA LEU A 143 -9.15 6.47 -7.10
C LEU A 143 -9.65 5.06 -7.48
N ARG A 144 -10.70 4.96 -8.30
CA ARG A 144 -11.18 3.69 -8.86
C ARG A 144 -10.11 3.00 -9.70
N ALA A 145 -9.46 3.74 -10.59
CA ALA A 145 -8.35 3.23 -11.41
C ALA A 145 -7.16 2.79 -10.54
N TYR A 146 -6.81 3.55 -9.50
CA TYR A 146 -5.78 3.19 -8.54
C TYR A 146 -6.09 1.86 -7.84
N TYR A 147 -7.31 1.65 -7.35
CA TYR A 147 -7.69 0.38 -6.71
C TYR A 147 -7.63 -0.80 -7.68
N TYR A 148 -8.05 -0.61 -8.93
CA TYR A 148 -7.90 -1.65 -9.95
C TYR A 148 -6.45 -1.93 -10.32
N MET A 149 -5.57 -0.91 -10.33
CA MET A 149 -4.13 -1.12 -10.47
C MET A 149 -3.58 -2.02 -9.37
N GLN A 150 -3.96 -1.79 -8.12
CA GLN A 150 -3.52 -2.62 -6.99
C GLN A 150 -4.11 -4.04 -7.07
N LEU A 151 -5.40 -4.18 -7.34
CA LEU A 151 -6.06 -5.48 -7.50
C LEU A 151 -5.43 -6.32 -8.61
N SER A 152 -5.26 -5.77 -9.82
CA SER A 152 -4.66 -6.49 -10.95
C SER A 152 -3.19 -6.85 -10.73
N SER A 153 -2.48 -6.06 -9.90
CA SER A 153 -1.08 -6.33 -9.58
C SER A 153 -0.90 -7.45 -8.54
N LEU A 154 -1.88 -7.66 -7.66
CA LEU A 154 -1.83 -8.68 -6.60
C LEU A 154 -2.58 -9.96 -6.98
N TRP A 155 -3.79 -9.84 -7.53
CA TRP A 155 -4.66 -10.99 -7.86
C TRP A 155 -4.69 -11.36 -9.33
N CYS A 156 -4.06 -10.59 -10.21
CA CYS A 156 -4.10 -10.76 -11.65
C CYS A 156 -5.52 -10.59 -12.22
N ASN A 157 -6.32 -11.65 -12.24
CA ASN A 157 -7.69 -11.62 -12.78
C ASN A 157 -8.69 -11.27 -11.67
N VAL A 158 -9.53 -10.26 -11.91
CA VAL A 158 -10.49 -9.76 -10.91
C VAL A 158 -11.77 -9.27 -11.60
N PRO A 159 -12.93 -9.26 -10.94
CA PRO A 159 -14.15 -8.67 -11.51
C PRO A 159 -14.00 -7.17 -11.79
N LEU A 160 -14.35 -6.73 -12.99
CA LEU A 160 -14.43 -5.30 -13.36
C LEU A 160 -15.85 -4.79 -13.11
N ILE A 161 -16.01 -3.97 -12.07
CA ILE A 161 -17.29 -3.42 -11.60
C ILE A 161 -17.24 -1.91 -11.76
N LEU A 162 -18.05 -1.36 -12.68
CA LEU A 162 -18.02 0.07 -13.06
C LEU A 162 -19.28 0.83 -12.66
N GLU A 163 -20.22 0.15 -12.00
CA GLU A 163 -21.50 0.69 -11.55
C GLU A 163 -21.84 0.15 -10.16
N PRO A 164 -22.71 0.81 -9.40
CA PRO A 164 -23.26 0.23 -8.19
C PRO A 164 -23.98 -1.09 -8.50
N LEU A 165 -23.75 -2.12 -7.67
CA LEU A 165 -24.37 -3.43 -7.85
C LEU A 165 -25.48 -3.64 -6.83
N ASP A 166 -26.55 -4.31 -7.27
CA ASP A 166 -27.57 -4.86 -6.38
C ASP A 166 -27.04 -6.09 -5.61
N VAL A 167 -27.70 -6.43 -4.50
CA VAL A 167 -27.26 -7.48 -3.57
C VAL A 167 -27.07 -8.85 -4.24
N ASN A 168 -27.81 -9.14 -5.31
CA ASN A 168 -27.75 -10.42 -6.01
C ASN A 168 -26.96 -10.37 -7.32
N ASP A 169 -26.37 -9.22 -7.65
CA ASP A 169 -25.57 -9.09 -8.87
C ASP A 169 -24.25 -9.86 -8.74
N GLN A 170 -23.99 -10.70 -9.74
CA GLN A 170 -22.75 -11.46 -9.85
C GLN A 170 -21.98 -10.99 -11.09
N ARG A 171 -20.66 -10.93 -10.96
CA ARG A 171 -19.76 -10.55 -12.06
C ARG A 171 -18.64 -11.59 -12.20
N PRO A 172 -18.34 -12.05 -13.42
CA PRO A 172 -17.19 -12.92 -13.66
C PRO A 172 -15.88 -12.15 -13.46
N THR A 173 -14.79 -12.89 -13.34
CA THR A 173 -13.44 -12.31 -13.42
C THR A 173 -13.16 -11.83 -14.83
N ASN A 174 -12.56 -10.64 -14.93
CA ASN A 174 -11.91 -10.14 -16.13
C ASN A 174 -10.43 -10.50 -16.11
N SER A 175 -9.82 -10.61 -17.26
CA SER A 175 -8.39 -10.84 -17.37
C SER A 175 -7.58 -9.64 -16.86
N LYS A 176 -6.35 -9.90 -16.42
CA LYS A 176 -5.41 -8.84 -16.02
C LYS A 176 -5.24 -7.79 -17.11
N GLU A 177 -5.18 -8.21 -18.37
CA GLU A 177 -5.03 -7.30 -19.51
C GLU A 177 -6.21 -6.35 -19.64
N GLU A 178 -7.46 -6.86 -19.56
CA GLU A 178 -8.67 -6.01 -19.60
C GLU A 178 -8.69 -4.98 -18.46
N ILE A 179 -8.26 -5.37 -17.24
CA ILE A 179 -8.18 -4.44 -16.11
C ILE A 179 -7.09 -3.38 -16.35
N VAL A 180 -5.92 -3.79 -16.84
CA VAL A 180 -4.81 -2.88 -17.14
C VAL A 180 -5.19 -1.86 -18.21
N ASP A 181 -5.83 -2.31 -19.28
CA ASP A 181 -6.28 -1.42 -20.36
C ASP A 181 -7.35 -0.44 -19.85
N PHE A 182 -8.33 -0.92 -19.07
CA PHE A 182 -9.30 -0.05 -18.38
C PHE A 182 -8.61 1.03 -17.53
N VAL A 183 -7.62 0.66 -16.71
CA VAL A 183 -6.90 1.61 -15.84
C VAL A 183 -6.15 2.65 -16.67
N ILE A 184 -5.52 2.25 -17.77
CA ILE A 184 -4.78 3.17 -18.66
C ILE A 184 -5.77 4.12 -19.34
N ASP A 185 -6.87 3.62 -19.89
CA ASP A 185 -7.89 4.43 -20.57
C ASP A 185 -8.54 5.46 -19.61
N GLU A 186 -8.83 5.07 -18.36
CA GLU A 186 -9.33 5.99 -17.33
C GLU A 186 -8.32 7.10 -17.01
N LEU A 187 -7.04 6.74 -16.83
CA LEU A 187 -5.99 7.72 -16.55
C LEU A 187 -5.74 8.64 -17.76
N ASP A 188 -5.78 8.13 -18.99
CA ASP A 188 -5.65 8.94 -20.19
C ASP A 188 -6.78 9.96 -20.31
N ALA A 189 -8.01 9.53 -20.12
CA ALA A 189 -9.15 10.44 -20.15
C ALA A 189 -9.10 11.52 -19.03
N ILE A 190 -8.57 11.20 -17.85
CA ILE A 190 -8.35 12.17 -16.77
C ILE A 190 -7.24 13.17 -17.13
N ILE A 191 -6.12 12.68 -17.65
CA ILE A 191 -4.95 13.50 -18.05
C ILE A 191 -5.36 14.44 -19.18
N ASP A 192 -6.01 13.93 -20.22
CA ASP A 192 -6.43 14.70 -21.40
C ASP A 192 -7.50 15.76 -21.06
N SER A 193 -8.28 15.56 -20.01
CA SER A 193 -9.28 16.53 -19.56
C SER A 193 -8.69 17.81 -18.96
N GLU A 194 -7.45 17.77 -18.50
CA GLU A 194 -6.74 18.86 -17.79
C GLU A 194 -7.50 19.41 -16.56
N VAL A 195 -8.48 18.67 -16.03
CA VAL A 195 -9.33 19.10 -14.92
C VAL A 195 -8.59 19.09 -13.58
N LEU A 196 -7.64 18.14 -13.40
CA LEU A 196 -6.87 18.05 -12.17
C LEU A 196 -5.78 19.14 -12.14
N PRO A 197 -5.68 19.91 -11.04
CA PRO A 197 -4.64 20.94 -10.92
C PRO A 197 -3.24 20.31 -10.76
N LEU A 198 -2.21 21.12 -11.01
CA LEU A 198 -0.81 20.71 -10.82
C LEU A 198 -0.44 20.60 -9.34
N SER A 199 -1.06 21.40 -8.48
CA SER A 199 -0.84 21.40 -7.03
C SER A 199 -2.07 21.93 -6.29
N TYR A 200 -2.16 21.63 -5.01
CA TYR A 200 -3.17 22.15 -4.11
C TYR A 200 -2.54 23.01 -3.00
N ASN A 201 -3.33 23.91 -2.45
CA ASN A 201 -3.00 24.65 -1.23
C ASN A 201 -3.77 24.08 -0.02
N ASN A 202 -3.43 24.56 1.16
CA ASN A 202 -3.78 24.13 2.51
C ASN A 202 -4.99 23.17 2.68
N ASP A 203 -6.19 23.57 2.27
CA ASP A 203 -7.43 22.82 2.58
C ASP A 203 -7.62 21.59 1.67
N ASN A 204 -6.87 21.49 0.58
CA ASN A 204 -6.97 20.43 -0.42
C ASN A 204 -5.66 19.63 -0.59
N LEU A 205 -4.70 19.78 0.32
CA LEU A 205 -3.47 18.97 0.31
C LEU A 205 -3.82 17.47 0.35
N GLY A 206 -3.04 16.65 -0.36
CA GLY A 206 -3.25 15.21 -0.48
C GLY A 206 -4.30 14.78 -1.51
N ARG A 207 -5.04 15.71 -2.13
CA ARG A 207 -5.92 15.37 -3.25
C ARG A 207 -5.14 15.06 -4.52
N VAL A 208 -5.73 14.27 -5.38
CA VAL A 208 -5.14 13.85 -6.65
C VAL A 208 -4.81 15.04 -7.53
N THR A 209 -3.57 15.11 -7.99
CA THR A 209 -3.06 16.11 -8.93
C THR A 209 -2.91 15.53 -10.34
N HIS A 210 -2.74 16.37 -11.34
CA HIS A 210 -2.38 15.96 -12.70
C HIS A 210 -1.09 15.10 -12.71
N GLY A 211 -0.09 15.50 -11.90
CA GLY A 211 1.15 14.73 -11.72
C GLY A 211 0.93 13.36 -11.11
N ALA A 212 -0.01 13.21 -10.18
CA ALA A 212 -0.38 11.92 -9.59
C ALA A 212 -1.01 10.98 -10.64
N ALA A 213 -1.85 11.50 -11.54
CA ALA A 213 -2.43 10.71 -12.64
C ALA A 213 -1.34 10.22 -13.61
N LEU A 214 -0.42 11.09 -14.03
CA LEU A 214 0.73 10.73 -14.88
C LEU A 214 1.63 9.68 -14.21
N ALA A 215 1.98 9.87 -12.94
CA ALA A 215 2.85 8.95 -12.22
C ALA A 215 2.19 7.58 -11.98
N THR A 216 0.85 7.54 -11.74
CA THR A 216 0.10 6.30 -11.64
C THR A 216 0.06 5.57 -12.98
N LYS A 217 -0.08 6.31 -14.10
CA LYS A 217 0.00 5.75 -15.45
C LYS A 217 1.38 5.14 -15.73
N ALA A 218 2.46 5.82 -15.36
CA ALA A 218 3.80 5.27 -15.46
C ALA A 218 3.93 3.95 -14.66
N ARG A 219 3.38 3.91 -13.45
CA ARG A 219 3.46 2.76 -12.55
C ARG A 219 2.67 1.55 -13.06
N ILE A 220 1.43 1.71 -13.54
CA ILE A 220 0.68 0.58 -14.10
C ILE A 220 1.33 0.09 -15.40
N ALA A 221 1.85 0.99 -16.23
CA ALA A 221 2.54 0.65 -17.46
C ALA A 221 3.80 -0.19 -17.20
N ILE A 222 4.68 0.25 -16.30
CA ILE A 222 5.93 -0.49 -15.99
C ILE A 222 5.64 -1.83 -15.32
N ARG A 223 4.61 -1.91 -14.44
CA ARG A 223 4.18 -3.17 -13.82
C ARG A 223 3.72 -4.21 -14.84
N ASN A 224 3.35 -3.79 -16.04
CA ASN A 224 2.88 -4.65 -17.13
C ASN A 224 3.77 -4.61 -18.37
N SER A 225 5.05 -4.23 -18.20
CA SER A 225 6.08 -4.22 -19.26
C SER A 225 5.71 -3.38 -20.49
N LYS A 226 4.80 -2.40 -20.35
CA LYS A 226 4.45 -1.40 -21.38
C LYS A 226 5.47 -0.24 -21.29
N PHE A 227 6.74 -0.53 -21.66
CA PHE A 227 7.88 0.34 -21.36
C PHE A 227 7.83 1.68 -22.08
N GLU A 228 7.37 1.74 -23.34
CA GLU A 228 7.19 3.01 -24.06
C GLU A 228 6.22 3.92 -23.32
N LEU A 229 5.09 3.37 -22.89
CA LEU A 229 4.07 4.11 -22.15
C LEU A 229 4.59 4.57 -20.78
N ALA A 230 5.32 3.69 -20.08
CA ALA A 230 5.91 4.01 -18.77
C ALA A 230 6.97 5.13 -18.88
N ARG A 231 7.86 5.05 -19.91
CA ARG A 231 8.84 6.09 -20.21
C ARG A 231 8.18 7.44 -20.46
N ASP A 232 7.18 7.47 -21.35
CA ASP A 232 6.53 8.71 -21.78
C ASP A 232 5.74 9.35 -20.64
N ALA A 233 5.02 8.56 -19.84
CA ALA A 233 4.29 9.05 -18.69
C ALA A 233 5.24 9.56 -17.57
N ALA A 234 6.33 8.84 -17.28
CA ALA A 234 7.35 9.28 -16.33
C ALA A 234 8.04 10.58 -16.80
N LEU A 235 8.42 10.66 -18.09
CA LEU A 235 8.98 11.86 -18.68
C LEU A 235 8.00 13.05 -18.61
N ALA A 236 6.70 12.81 -18.79
CA ALA A 236 5.68 13.86 -18.64
C ALA A 236 5.65 14.41 -17.22
N VAL A 237 5.75 13.56 -16.18
CA VAL A 237 5.89 14.03 -14.78
C VAL A 237 7.14 14.88 -14.60
N MET A 238 8.29 14.42 -15.11
CA MET A 238 9.56 15.15 -15.02
C MET A 238 9.46 16.54 -15.69
N ASN A 239 8.79 16.63 -16.83
CA ASN A 239 8.59 17.85 -17.59
C ASN A 239 7.63 18.85 -16.95
N LEU A 240 6.84 18.46 -15.95
CA LEU A 240 6.05 19.42 -15.17
C LEU A 240 6.96 20.42 -14.42
N GLY A 241 8.19 20.02 -14.06
CA GLY A 241 9.19 20.88 -13.45
C GLY A 241 8.82 21.40 -12.05
N ILE A 242 7.88 20.74 -11.37
CA ILE A 242 7.38 21.09 -10.02
C ILE A 242 7.83 20.09 -8.95
N TYR A 243 8.37 18.95 -9.35
CA TYR A 243 8.85 17.91 -8.45
C TYR A 243 10.38 17.90 -8.40
N GLU A 244 10.92 17.69 -7.22
CA GLU A 244 12.37 17.58 -6.98
C GLU A 244 12.64 16.62 -5.82
N LEU A 245 13.84 16.04 -5.76
CA LEU A 245 14.23 15.17 -4.66
C LEU A 245 14.41 15.97 -3.37
N TYR A 246 13.80 15.53 -2.28
CA TYR A 246 13.98 16.12 -0.97
C TYR A 246 15.41 15.90 -0.48
N PRO A 247 16.12 16.93 0.03
CA PRO A 247 17.55 16.83 0.34
C PRO A 247 17.91 15.74 1.36
N SER A 248 17.06 15.55 2.37
CA SER A 248 17.25 14.56 3.44
C SER A 248 16.48 13.28 3.13
N TYR A 249 17.17 12.16 2.89
CA TYR A 249 16.51 10.87 2.68
C TYR A 249 15.70 10.46 3.93
N GLN A 250 16.26 10.58 5.11
CA GLN A 250 15.55 10.24 6.36
C GLN A 250 14.40 11.21 6.64
N GLY A 251 14.66 12.52 6.52
CA GLY A 251 13.68 13.56 6.81
C GLY A 251 12.45 13.52 5.91
N LEU A 252 12.57 12.97 4.69
CA LEU A 252 11.44 12.77 3.79
C LEU A 252 10.32 11.91 4.43
N PHE A 253 10.68 10.95 5.29
CA PHE A 253 9.77 10.01 5.95
C PHE A 253 9.41 10.42 7.39
N GLN A 254 9.69 11.67 7.75
CA GLN A 254 9.41 12.29 9.05
C GLN A 254 8.45 13.47 8.89
N ALA A 255 8.00 14.06 9.99
CA ALA A 255 7.06 15.19 9.97
C ALA A 255 7.58 16.37 9.13
N GLU A 256 8.88 16.61 9.10
CA GLU A 256 9.51 17.69 8.33
C GLU A 256 9.41 17.54 6.81
N GLY A 257 9.30 16.30 6.30
CA GLY A 257 9.23 15.97 4.87
C GLY A 257 7.81 15.93 4.31
N GLN A 258 6.79 16.07 5.13
CA GLN A 258 5.41 15.99 4.69
C GLN A 258 5.08 17.05 3.63
N ASN A 259 4.36 16.64 2.60
CA ASN A 259 3.94 17.49 1.49
C ASN A 259 5.10 18.24 0.79
N SER A 260 6.33 17.69 0.87
CA SER A 260 7.49 18.23 0.15
C SER A 260 7.33 18.05 -1.36
N SER A 261 8.18 18.75 -2.14
CA SER A 261 8.20 18.66 -3.62
C SER A 261 8.55 17.27 -4.16
N GLU A 262 9.04 16.35 -3.34
CA GLU A 262 9.24 14.96 -3.77
C GLU A 262 7.96 14.13 -3.70
N VAL A 263 6.98 14.49 -2.84
CA VAL A 263 5.73 13.75 -2.67
C VAL A 263 4.79 14.07 -3.82
N ILE A 264 4.40 13.05 -4.59
CA ILE A 264 3.46 13.18 -5.72
C ILE A 264 2.06 12.78 -5.29
N PHE A 265 1.94 11.70 -4.52
CA PHE A 265 0.67 11.20 -4.00
C PHE A 265 0.91 10.47 -2.68
N ASP A 266 0.08 10.76 -1.69
CA ASP A 266 0.17 10.17 -0.36
C ASP A 266 -1.21 9.95 0.26
N ARG A 267 -1.26 9.14 1.32
CA ARG A 267 -2.38 9.09 2.24
C ARG A 267 -2.13 10.08 3.36
N GLN A 268 -3.01 11.06 3.49
CA GLN A 268 -2.93 12.06 4.56
C GLN A 268 -3.37 11.49 5.90
N TYR A 269 -2.62 11.81 6.94
CA TYR A 269 -2.97 11.57 8.34
C TYR A 269 -3.04 12.90 9.08
N ALA A 270 -3.82 12.98 10.16
CA ALA A 270 -3.94 14.19 10.95
C ALA A 270 -4.36 13.88 12.39
N VAL A 271 -3.79 14.57 13.35
CA VAL A 271 -4.22 14.53 14.76
C VAL A 271 -5.67 15.02 14.86
N GLY A 272 -6.53 14.24 15.53
CA GLY A 272 -7.97 14.49 15.62
C GLY A 272 -8.79 13.89 14.46
N GLY A 273 -8.13 13.30 13.47
CA GLY A 273 -8.70 12.54 12.37
C GLY A 273 -8.22 11.10 12.40
N SER A 274 -7.43 10.71 11.41
CA SER A 274 -6.76 9.40 11.31
C SER A 274 -5.31 9.52 11.76
N THR A 275 -4.90 8.71 12.72
CA THR A 275 -3.52 8.58 13.20
C THR A 275 -3.11 7.11 13.25
N TYR A 276 -1.85 6.83 13.47
CA TYR A 276 -1.32 5.50 13.69
C TYR A 276 -0.20 5.53 14.74
N ASN A 277 0.17 4.37 15.30
CA ASN A 277 1.33 4.28 16.19
C ASN A 277 2.62 4.38 15.37
N ASN A 278 3.32 5.50 15.49
CA ASN A 278 4.55 5.79 14.72
C ASN A 278 5.67 4.77 15.00
N PHE A 279 5.69 4.17 16.20
CA PHE A 279 6.71 3.20 16.58
C PHE A 279 6.26 1.74 16.38
N GLY A 280 5.00 1.49 16.02
CA GLY A 280 4.39 0.16 15.98
C GLY A 280 5.14 -0.87 15.12
N TYR A 281 5.83 -0.42 14.09
CA TYR A 281 6.61 -1.29 13.19
C TYR A 281 8.08 -1.44 13.61
N SER A 282 8.51 -0.78 14.68
CA SER A 282 9.91 -0.66 15.08
C SER A 282 10.21 -1.33 16.42
N ALA A 283 11.31 -0.95 17.04
CA ALA A 283 11.96 -1.56 18.19
C ALA A 283 11.13 -1.52 19.48
N ALA A 284 11.22 -2.59 20.27
CA ALA A 284 10.54 -2.72 21.56
C ALA A 284 11.00 -1.68 22.60
N SER A 285 12.25 -1.24 22.54
CA SER A 285 12.82 -0.25 23.47
C SER A 285 12.19 1.14 23.35
N ILE A 286 11.52 1.44 22.23
CA ILE A 286 10.76 2.68 22.03
C ILE A 286 9.25 2.46 22.06
N GLY A 287 8.79 1.28 22.49
CA GLY A 287 7.36 0.93 22.54
C GLY A 287 6.81 0.35 21.26
N GLY A 288 7.65 -0.06 20.32
CA GLY A 288 7.27 -0.76 19.10
C GLY A 288 7.04 -2.25 19.31
N ASN A 289 6.61 -2.92 18.25
CA ASN A 289 6.24 -4.34 18.25
C ASN A 289 7.10 -5.17 17.28
N SER A 290 8.15 -4.61 16.72
CA SER A 290 9.00 -5.25 15.70
C SER A 290 8.19 -5.97 14.60
N THR A 291 7.10 -5.34 14.15
CA THR A 291 6.11 -5.98 13.27
C THR A 291 6.70 -6.32 11.91
N VAL A 292 7.59 -5.47 11.40
CA VAL A 292 8.32 -5.70 10.15
C VAL A 292 9.80 -5.57 10.42
N GLU A 293 10.52 -6.62 10.11
CA GLU A 293 11.96 -6.73 10.35
C GLU A 293 12.71 -6.72 9.01
N PRO A 294 13.65 -5.78 8.81
CA PRO A 294 14.61 -5.88 7.72
C PRO A 294 15.41 -7.20 7.82
N MET A 295 15.77 -7.77 6.66
CA MET A 295 16.47 -9.05 6.58
C MET A 295 17.83 -8.89 5.90
N MET A 296 18.67 -9.93 5.99
CA MET A 296 19.97 -9.99 5.33
C MET A 296 19.85 -9.76 3.80
N GLY A 297 18.73 -10.13 3.19
CA GLY A 297 18.43 -9.82 1.79
C GLY A 297 18.53 -8.33 1.46
N LEU A 298 18.01 -7.48 2.34
CA LEU A 298 18.15 -6.02 2.19
C LEU A 298 19.59 -5.56 2.42
N PHE A 299 20.24 -6.07 3.50
CA PHE A 299 21.63 -5.72 3.78
C PHE A 299 22.54 -5.99 2.59
N ASN A 300 22.38 -7.12 1.92
CA ASN A 300 23.16 -7.51 0.75
C ASN A 300 22.92 -6.64 -0.49
N LYS A 301 21.78 -5.94 -0.57
CA LYS A 301 21.49 -4.99 -1.68
C LYS A 301 22.19 -3.64 -1.49
N TYR A 302 22.52 -3.23 -0.27
CA TYR A 302 23.29 -2.02 -0.02
C TYR A 302 24.76 -2.24 -0.33
N GLU A 303 25.34 -1.38 -1.17
CA GLU A 303 26.75 -1.46 -1.56
C GLU A 303 27.69 -0.93 -0.46
N TYR A 304 28.94 -1.34 -0.51
CA TYR A 304 29.99 -0.69 0.24
C TYR A 304 30.53 0.49 -0.55
N ILE A 305 30.60 1.66 0.06
CA ILE A 305 31.14 2.91 -0.54
C ILE A 305 32.64 3.07 -0.24
N GLY A 306 33.21 2.16 0.54
CA GLY A 306 34.62 2.05 0.90
C GLY A 306 35.03 0.59 1.08
N PRO A 307 36.24 0.31 1.58
CA PRO A 307 36.66 -1.05 1.88
C PRO A 307 35.74 -1.71 2.90
N GLU A 308 35.45 -2.98 2.71
CA GLU A 308 34.77 -3.80 3.73
C GLU A 308 35.69 -3.94 4.95
N ASN A 309 35.14 -3.75 6.15
CA ASN A 309 35.84 -3.94 7.40
C ASN A 309 35.47 -5.31 8.00
N PRO A 310 36.41 -6.26 8.11
CA PRO A 310 36.13 -7.57 8.73
C PRO A 310 35.69 -7.48 10.19
N ASP A 311 36.07 -6.40 10.89
CA ASP A 311 35.74 -6.20 12.31
C ASP A 311 34.38 -5.47 12.49
N ASP A 312 33.82 -4.92 11.44
CA ASP A 312 32.49 -4.25 11.46
C ASP A 312 31.81 -4.35 10.09
N PRO A 313 30.86 -5.27 9.88
CA PRO A 313 30.17 -5.45 8.61
C PRO A 313 29.28 -4.27 8.20
N TYR A 314 29.01 -3.35 9.12
CA TYR A 314 28.16 -2.17 8.87
C TYR A 314 28.96 -0.94 8.43
N GLU A 315 30.28 -0.93 8.65
CA GLU A 315 31.14 0.18 8.27
C GLU A 315 31.18 0.33 6.73
N ASN A 316 31.19 1.56 6.27
CA ASN A 316 31.25 1.92 4.84
C ASN A 316 30.06 1.42 3.97
N LYS A 317 28.94 1.00 4.58
CA LYS A 317 27.71 0.73 3.83
C LYS A 317 27.10 2.02 3.29
N ASP A 318 26.36 1.91 2.19
CA ASP A 318 25.46 2.94 1.67
C ASP A 318 24.66 3.58 2.83
N PRO A 319 24.70 4.91 3.02
CA PRO A 319 24.06 5.58 4.15
C PRO A 319 22.58 5.27 4.34
N ARG A 320 21.87 4.90 3.26
CA ARG A 320 20.44 4.53 3.32
C ARG A 320 20.20 3.29 4.18
N TRP A 321 21.18 2.39 4.34
CA TRP A 321 21.12 1.33 5.34
C TRP A 321 20.87 1.89 6.74
N ASN A 322 21.66 2.89 7.14
CA ASN A 322 21.53 3.52 8.46
C ASN A 322 20.24 4.32 8.66
N TYR A 323 19.61 4.76 7.57
CA TYR A 323 18.33 5.47 7.62
C TYR A 323 17.12 4.53 7.63
N ASN A 324 17.26 3.33 7.09
CA ASN A 324 16.17 2.37 6.96
C ASN A 324 16.12 1.36 8.12
N VAL A 325 17.24 1.08 8.81
CA VAL A 325 17.39 -0.06 9.71
C VAL A 325 18.03 0.33 11.02
N PHE A 326 17.41 -0.11 12.13
CA PHE A 326 18.08 -0.20 13.41
C PHE A 326 18.82 -1.54 13.51
N TYR A 327 20.11 -1.48 13.84
CA TYR A 327 20.96 -2.62 14.16
C TYR A 327 21.78 -2.33 15.42
N THR A 328 22.29 -3.35 16.09
CA THR A 328 23.03 -3.22 17.35
C THR A 328 24.17 -2.20 17.24
N GLY A 329 24.20 -1.26 18.20
CA GLY A 329 25.16 -0.17 18.26
C GLY A 329 24.60 1.19 17.82
N GLN A 330 23.43 1.23 17.14
CA GLN A 330 22.82 2.49 16.73
C GLN A 330 22.10 3.21 17.89
N PRO A 331 22.11 4.57 17.89
CA PRO A 331 21.29 5.33 18.83
C PRO A 331 19.80 5.13 18.52
N ILE A 332 19.00 4.97 19.58
CA ILE A 332 17.54 4.92 19.52
C ILE A 332 16.98 5.71 20.71
N GLY A 333 16.47 6.90 20.46
CA GLY A 333 16.12 7.82 21.52
C GLY A 333 17.31 8.10 22.44
N ASN A 334 17.11 7.94 23.74
CA ASN A 334 18.16 8.12 24.75
C ASN A 334 18.99 6.85 25.01
N ASN A 335 18.78 5.76 24.25
CA ASN A 335 19.40 4.47 24.43
C ASN A 335 20.25 4.08 23.22
N ILE A 336 20.95 2.94 23.35
CA ILE A 336 21.60 2.26 22.24
C ILE A 336 20.81 0.99 21.93
N TYR A 337 20.38 0.83 20.68
CA TYR A 337 19.74 -0.39 20.21
C TYR A 337 20.70 -1.57 20.36
N ASN A 338 20.24 -2.65 20.99
CA ASN A 338 21.02 -3.87 21.13
C ASN A 338 20.10 -5.10 21.11
N SER A 339 20.10 -5.79 20.00
CA SER A 339 19.29 -6.99 19.76
C SER A 339 20.06 -8.31 19.88
N TRP A 340 21.33 -8.28 20.24
CA TRP A 340 22.14 -9.50 20.35
C TRP A 340 21.52 -10.53 21.31
N PRO A 341 21.69 -11.84 21.03
CA PRO A 341 21.08 -12.91 21.83
C PRO A 341 21.47 -12.86 23.32
N THR A 342 22.63 -12.29 23.64
CA THR A 342 23.17 -12.17 24.99
C THR A 342 22.85 -10.85 25.67
N SER A 343 22.18 -9.91 25.00
CA SER A 343 21.82 -8.62 25.58
C SER A 343 20.72 -8.77 26.65
N ASP A 344 20.63 -7.79 27.55
CA ASP A 344 19.57 -7.66 28.55
C ASP A 344 18.54 -6.56 28.21
N THR A 345 18.58 -6.04 26.98
CA THR A 345 17.69 -4.98 26.52
C THR A 345 16.32 -5.52 26.10
N PRO A 346 15.27 -4.66 26.04
CA PRO A 346 13.96 -5.03 25.49
C PRO A 346 14.03 -5.51 24.03
N ASP A 347 15.05 -5.10 23.27
CA ASP A 347 15.21 -5.40 21.84
C ASP A 347 15.91 -6.75 21.59
N ARG A 348 16.36 -7.44 22.63
CA ARG A 348 17.02 -8.74 22.50
C ARG A 348 16.19 -9.71 21.66
N VAL A 349 16.82 -10.35 20.69
CA VAL A 349 16.13 -11.33 19.82
C VAL A 349 15.36 -12.37 20.66
N SER A 350 14.10 -12.56 20.34
CA SER A 350 13.18 -13.46 21.06
C SER A 350 13.07 -13.18 22.56
N GLY A 351 13.44 -12.00 23.03
CA GLY A 351 13.40 -11.62 24.45
C GLY A 351 12.00 -11.40 25.00
N SER A 352 11.07 -11.03 24.15
CA SER A 352 9.65 -10.87 24.44
C SER A 352 8.82 -11.08 23.17
N GLU A 353 7.49 -11.10 23.29
CA GLU A 353 6.58 -11.16 22.13
C GLU A 353 6.64 -9.91 21.22
N TRP A 354 7.21 -8.80 21.72
CA TRP A 354 7.37 -7.53 21.01
C TRP A 354 8.78 -7.33 20.46
N ALA A 355 9.72 -8.19 20.84
CA ALA A 355 11.09 -8.10 20.39
C ALA A 355 11.26 -8.71 18.99
N THR A 356 12.30 -8.24 18.30
CA THR A 356 12.69 -8.79 17.01
C THR A 356 13.01 -10.29 17.08
N LEU A 357 12.70 -11.02 16.02
CA LEU A 357 13.16 -12.41 15.85
C LEU A 357 14.53 -12.47 15.16
N TYR A 358 14.78 -11.59 14.19
CA TYR A 358 15.95 -11.62 13.33
C TYR A 358 16.97 -10.52 13.60
N GLY A 359 16.72 -9.66 14.59
CA GLY A 359 17.71 -8.75 15.16
C GLY A 359 17.77 -7.36 14.54
N TYR A 360 17.18 -7.15 13.36
CA TYR A 360 17.02 -5.82 12.78
C TYR A 360 15.63 -5.27 13.09
N ASN A 361 15.53 -3.95 13.15
CA ASN A 361 14.24 -3.28 13.25
C ASN A 361 14.10 -2.16 12.20
N LEU A 362 12.86 -1.89 11.81
CA LEU A 362 12.57 -0.81 10.87
C LEU A 362 12.82 0.55 11.52
N LYS A 363 13.59 1.40 10.83
CA LYS A 363 13.87 2.79 11.21
C LYS A 363 13.19 3.80 10.30
N LYS A 364 13.08 3.47 9.02
CA LYS A 364 12.30 4.27 8.07
C LYS A 364 10.88 4.47 8.62
N TRP A 365 10.29 5.62 8.44
CA TRP A 365 8.99 6.03 8.97
C TRP A 365 8.95 6.33 10.48
N VAL A 366 10.02 6.07 11.24
CA VAL A 366 10.08 6.39 12.68
C VAL A 366 10.58 7.82 12.87
N ASP A 367 9.74 8.65 13.43
CA ASP A 367 10.09 10.01 13.86
C ASP A 367 10.07 10.07 15.40
N TYR A 368 11.18 9.62 16.00
CA TYR A 368 11.27 9.51 17.45
C TYR A 368 11.12 10.87 18.14
N GLU A 369 11.80 11.90 17.66
CA GLU A 369 11.83 13.22 18.30
C GLU A 369 10.44 13.85 18.34
N THR A 370 9.64 13.68 17.29
CA THR A 370 8.29 14.25 17.23
C THR A 370 7.28 13.47 18.08
N TYR A 371 7.40 12.13 18.15
CA TYR A 371 6.35 11.27 18.73
C TYR A 371 6.73 10.55 20.03
N VAL A 372 7.90 10.84 20.63
CA VAL A 372 8.38 10.15 21.85
C VAL A 372 7.39 10.23 23.01
N ASP A 373 6.67 11.34 23.17
CA ASP A 373 5.70 11.52 24.24
C ASP A 373 4.29 10.94 23.91
N ASN A 374 3.96 10.78 22.64
CA ASN A 374 2.64 10.32 22.15
C ASN A 374 2.77 9.53 20.85
N PRO A 375 3.31 8.31 20.85
CA PRO A 375 3.54 7.53 19.63
C PRO A 375 2.26 7.17 18.87
N ASP A 376 1.10 7.10 19.54
CA ASP A 376 -0.20 6.79 18.93
C ASP A 376 -0.81 7.97 18.15
N LEU A 377 -0.20 9.14 18.21
CA LEU A 377 -0.62 10.33 17.47
C LEU A 377 0.17 10.54 16.18
N GLY A 378 0.81 9.50 15.65
CA GLY A 378 1.54 9.57 14.39
C GLY A 378 0.65 10.06 13.25
N ASP A 379 1.01 11.20 12.67
CA ASP A 379 0.35 11.84 11.55
C ASP A 379 1.30 12.10 10.37
N VAL A 380 2.42 11.39 10.32
CA VAL A 380 3.29 11.38 9.13
C VAL A 380 2.54 10.70 7.99
N ASN A 381 2.37 11.42 6.90
CA ASN A 381 1.67 10.93 5.73
C ASN A 381 2.34 9.70 5.12
N MET A 382 1.54 8.74 4.68
CA MET A 382 2.07 7.56 4.00
C MET A 382 2.26 7.87 2.52
N ILE A 383 3.51 8.03 2.10
CA ILE A 383 3.86 8.29 0.70
C ILE A 383 3.53 7.07 -0.15
N LEU A 384 2.72 7.25 -1.18
CA LEU A 384 2.32 6.21 -2.13
C LEU A 384 3.08 6.33 -3.45
N ILE A 385 3.34 7.56 -3.90
CA ILE A 385 4.14 7.84 -5.10
C ILE A 385 5.03 9.06 -4.84
N ARG A 386 6.32 8.95 -5.15
CA ARG A 386 7.28 10.03 -5.04
C ARG A 386 8.19 10.16 -6.25
N TYR A 387 8.84 11.29 -6.38
CA TYR A 387 9.62 11.64 -7.57
C TYR A 387 10.79 10.69 -7.84
N ALA A 388 11.43 10.14 -6.80
CA ALA A 388 12.48 9.15 -7.00
C ALA A 388 11.98 7.87 -7.70
N ASP A 389 10.75 7.40 -7.41
CA ASP A 389 10.17 6.26 -8.15
C ASP A 389 9.93 6.62 -9.63
N VAL A 390 9.49 7.85 -9.91
CA VAL A 390 9.33 8.34 -11.29
C VAL A 390 10.66 8.32 -12.05
N LEU A 391 11.75 8.82 -11.45
CA LEU A 391 13.08 8.81 -12.04
C LEU A 391 13.54 7.37 -12.35
N LEU A 392 13.29 6.44 -11.42
CA LEU A 392 13.67 5.03 -11.60
C LEU A 392 12.78 4.32 -12.64
N MET A 393 11.47 4.64 -12.68
CA MET A 393 10.58 4.12 -13.75
C MET A 393 11.01 4.63 -15.13
N TYR A 394 11.40 5.90 -15.25
CA TYR A 394 11.93 6.46 -16.49
C TYR A 394 13.22 5.75 -16.92
N ALA A 395 14.19 5.67 -16.02
CA ALA A 395 15.49 5.04 -16.31
C ALA A 395 15.32 3.57 -16.70
N GLU A 396 14.55 2.79 -15.93
CA GLU A 396 14.31 1.38 -16.22
C GLU A 396 13.61 1.19 -17.57
N SER A 397 12.59 1.98 -17.86
CA SER A 397 11.87 1.89 -19.14
C SER A 397 12.79 2.13 -20.34
N LYS A 398 13.65 3.15 -20.28
CA LYS A 398 14.64 3.41 -21.31
C LYS A 398 15.67 2.29 -21.45
N ILE A 399 16.10 1.72 -20.33
CA ILE A 399 17.02 0.56 -20.32
C ILE A 399 16.37 -0.63 -21.03
N GLU A 400 15.13 -0.96 -20.70
CA GLU A 400 14.43 -2.09 -21.30
C GLU A 400 14.15 -1.90 -22.81
N LEU A 401 13.92 -0.66 -23.24
CA LEU A 401 13.80 -0.28 -24.64
C LEU A 401 15.15 -0.19 -25.38
N ASN A 402 16.27 -0.36 -24.67
CA ASN A 402 17.62 -0.14 -25.18
C ASN A 402 17.85 1.29 -25.74
N GLU A 403 17.19 2.28 -25.12
CA GLU A 403 17.33 3.72 -25.41
C GLU A 403 18.31 4.38 -24.43
N ILE A 404 19.51 3.83 -24.33
CA ILE A 404 20.50 4.23 -23.34
C ILE A 404 21.22 5.48 -23.80
N ASP A 405 21.01 6.59 -23.10
CA ASP A 405 21.70 7.86 -23.24
C ASP A 405 22.00 8.50 -21.87
N THR A 406 22.59 9.69 -21.84
CA THR A 406 22.96 10.41 -20.62
C THR A 406 21.77 10.57 -19.66
N SER A 407 20.53 10.71 -20.14
CA SER A 407 19.36 10.90 -19.28
C SER A 407 19.06 9.71 -18.37
N VAL A 408 19.44 8.49 -18.77
CA VAL A 408 19.34 7.29 -17.92
C VAL A 408 20.27 7.41 -16.72
N TYR A 409 21.51 7.82 -16.97
CA TYR A 409 22.52 8.02 -15.92
C TYR A 409 22.15 9.19 -15.02
N ASP A 410 21.65 10.30 -15.59
CA ASP A 410 21.20 11.47 -14.83
C ASP A 410 20.09 11.12 -13.85
N ALA A 411 19.09 10.35 -14.28
CA ALA A 411 17.98 9.94 -13.45
C ALA A 411 18.44 9.07 -12.27
N ILE A 412 19.32 8.08 -12.51
CA ILE A 412 19.85 7.22 -11.45
C ILE A 412 20.78 8.02 -10.53
N ASN A 413 21.68 8.83 -11.10
CA ASN A 413 22.66 9.57 -10.34
C ASN A 413 22.06 10.72 -9.53
N ALA A 414 20.95 11.31 -9.95
CA ALA A 414 20.22 12.29 -9.11
C ALA A 414 19.85 11.70 -7.74
N ILE A 415 19.39 10.47 -7.71
CA ILE A 415 19.06 9.75 -6.48
C ILE A 415 20.33 9.45 -5.67
N ARG A 416 21.35 8.93 -6.31
CA ARG A 416 22.62 8.54 -5.68
C ARG A 416 23.38 9.74 -5.10
N GLN A 417 23.22 10.91 -5.69
CA GLN A 417 23.87 12.16 -5.27
C GLN A 417 22.98 13.04 -4.36
N ARG A 418 21.86 12.50 -3.84
CA ARG A 418 21.07 13.18 -2.80
C ARG A 418 22.01 13.60 -1.66
N PRO A 419 21.93 14.83 -1.10
CA PRO A 419 22.92 15.36 -0.14
C PRO A 419 23.19 14.47 1.08
N THR A 420 22.21 13.66 1.53
CA THR A 420 22.41 12.74 2.67
C THR A 420 22.78 11.32 2.24
N VAL A 421 22.89 11.05 0.94
CA VAL A 421 23.21 9.72 0.39
C VAL A 421 24.66 9.72 -0.17
N GLU A 422 24.97 10.55 -1.14
CA GLU A 422 26.31 10.79 -1.70
C GLU A 422 27.11 9.52 -2.00
N VAL A 423 26.46 8.50 -2.59
CA VAL A 423 27.15 7.28 -3.03
C VAL A 423 27.74 7.46 -4.43
N PRO A 424 28.76 6.67 -4.83
CA PRO A 424 29.44 6.84 -6.11
C PRO A 424 28.49 6.85 -7.31
N VAL A 425 28.70 7.77 -8.25
CA VAL A 425 27.90 7.88 -9.48
C VAL A 425 28.12 6.66 -10.39
N ILE A 426 27.08 6.29 -11.11
CA ILE A 426 27.15 5.32 -12.19
C ILE A 426 27.73 6.03 -13.41
N THR A 427 28.86 5.53 -13.93
CA THR A 427 29.55 6.09 -15.10
C THR A 427 28.97 5.57 -16.41
N GLU A 428 28.93 6.40 -17.42
CA GLU A 428 28.50 6.03 -18.77
C GLU A 428 29.30 4.85 -19.36
N GLY A 429 28.76 4.24 -20.41
CA GLY A 429 29.39 3.13 -21.12
C GLY A 429 29.02 1.74 -20.62
N LYS A 430 28.03 1.65 -19.70
CA LYS A 430 27.47 0.38 -19.27
C LYS A 430 26.60 -0.25 -20.37
N THR A 431 26.60 -1.57 -20.43
CA THR A 431 25.67 -2.34 -21.26
C THR A 431 24.26 -2.31 -20.71
N GLN A 432 23.27 -2.64 -21.56
CA GLN A 432 21.87 -2.78 -21.12
C GLN A 432 21.72 -3.76 -19.96
N ALA A 433 22.42 -4.90 -20.01
CA ALA A 433 22.37 -5.91 -18.96
C ALA A 433 22.93 -5.39 -17.62
N GLU A 434 24.07 -4.68 -17.64
CA GLU A 434 24.63 -4.05 -16.44
C GLU A 434 23.69 -2.98 -15.87
N LEU A 435 23.13 -2.13 -16.71
CA LEU A 435 22.20 -1.08 -16.26
C LEU A 435 20.90 -1.65 -15.70
N ARG A 436 20.42 -2.77 -16.27
CA ARG A 436 19.24 -3.47 -15.73
C ARG A 436 19.46 -3.91 -14.30
N GLU A 437 20.59 -4.54 -13.98
CA GLU A 437 20.90 -4.93 -12.60
C GLU A 437 21.11 -3.69 -11.70
N ILE A 438 21.80 -2.67 -12.19
CA ILE A 438 22.03 -1.42 -11.45
C ILE A 438 20.71 -0.76 -11.07
N VAL A 439 19.77 -0.58 -12.02
CA VAL A 439 18.50 0.10 -11.73
C VAL A 439 17.60 -0.73 -10.82
N ARG A 440 17.61 -2.06 -10.95
CA ARG A 440 16.87 -2.97 -10.06
C ARG A 440 17.39 -2.89 -8.63
N ASP A 441 18.71 -2.92 -8.44
CA ASP A 441 19.31 -2.77 -7.12
C ASP A 441 19.10 -1.35 -6.55
N GLU A 442 19.19 -0.31 -7.39
CA GLU A 442 18.93 1.06 -6.95
C GLU A 442 17.47 1.24 -6.49
N ARG A 443 16.51 0.60 -7.18
CA ARG A 443 15.11 0.56 -6.72
C ARG A 443 14.98 -0.05 -5.33
N VAL A 444 15.66 -1.14 -5.05
CA VAL A 444 15.63 -1.77 -3.72
C VAL A 444 16.22 -0.84 -2.65
N ARG A 445 17.40 -0.25 -2.93
CA ARG A 445 18.09 0.64 -1.98
C ARG A 445 17.28 1.89 -1.65
N GLU A 446 16.69 2.48 -2.68
CA GLU A 446 15.95 3.73 -2.56
C GLU A 446 14.54 3.52 -1.99
N LEU A 447 13.83 2.48 -2.44
CA LEU A 447 12.40 2.29 -2.21
C LEU A 447 12.07 1.22 -1.17
N ALA A 448 13.06 0.70 -0.41
CA ALA A 448 12.84 -0.28 0.63
C ALA A 448 11.75 0.18 1.63
N PHE A 449 10.83 -0.72 1.97
CA PHE A 449 9.70 -0.50 2.87
C PHE A 449 8.72 0.60 2.45
N GLU A 450 8.56 0.77 1.12
CA GLU A 450 7.51 1.59 0.51
C GLU A 450 6.44 0.73 -0.20
N GLY A 451 6.44 -0.59 0.04
CA GLY A 451 5.47 -1.54 -0.50
C GLY A 451 5.62 -1.82 -1.99
N LEU A 452 6.80 -1.60 -2.55
CA LEU A 452 7.05 -1.73 -3.99
C LEU A 452 7.82 -3.01 -4.37
N ARG A 453 8.58 -3.60 -3.44
CA ARG A 453 9.45 -4.74 -3.74
C ARG A 453 8.69 -5.97 -4.26
N LEU A 454 7.52 -6.27 -3.69
CA LEU A 454 6.70 -7.40 -4.14
C LEU A 454 6.30 -7.26 -5.62
N PHE A 455 5.88 -6.05 -6.02
CA PHE A 455 5.50 -5.77 -7.40
C PHE A 455 6.70 -5.83 -8.35
N ASP A 456 7.86 -5.37 -7.91
CA ASP A 456 9.11 -5.45 -8.67
C ASP A 456 9.55 -6.91 -8.89
N LEU A 457 9.55 -7.74 -7.84
CA LEU A 457 9.84 -9.17 -7.96
C LEU A 457 8.87 -9.89 -8.91
N ASN A 458 7.58 -9.58 -8.80
CA ASN A 458 6.56 -10.20 -9.63
C ASN A 458 6.70 -9.81 -11.12
N ARG A 459 6.88 -8.52 -11.43
CA ARG A 459 7.01 -8.06 -12.83
C ARG A 459 8.34 -8.45 -13.49
N TRP A 460 9.39 -8.59 -12.72
CA TRP A 460 10.69 -9.09 -13.20
C TRP A 460 10.76 -10.62 -13.27
N GLN A 461 9.72 -11.34 -12.82
CA GLN A 461 9.68 -12.80 -12.69
C GLN A 461 10.83 -13.34 -11.80
N LEU A 462 11.13 -12.62 -10.73
CA LEU A 462 12.17 -12.95 -9.75
C LEU A 462 11.56 -13.44 -8.41
N GLY A 463 10.39 -14.06 -8.46
CA GLY A 463 9.73 -14.62 -7.26
C GLY A 463 10.60 -15.62 -6.50
N GLU A 464 11.51 -16.30 -7.19
CA GLU A 464 12.47 -17.23 -6.60
C GLU A 464 13.53 -16.54 -5.71
N GLU A 465 13.76 -15.23 -5.83
CA GLU A 465 14.63 -14.48 -4.89
C GLU A 465 14.05 -14.47 -3.47
N LYS A 466 12.74 -14.72 -3.31
CA LYS A 466 12.11 -14.88 -1.99
C LYS A 466 12.41 -16.21 -1.33
N VAL A 467 12.91 -17.20 -2.07
CA VAL A 467 13.15 -18.55 -1.59
C VAL A 467 14.48 -18.61 -0.87
N GLY A 468 14.54 -19.40 0.18
CA GLY A 468 15.77 -19.68 0.89
C GLY A 468 15.67 -19.50 2.38
N LEU A 469 16.81 -19.67 3.04
CA LEU A 469 16.93 -19.52 4.49
C LEU A 469 16.67 -18.06 4.89
N LEU A 470 15.78 -17.88 5.87
CA LEU A 470 15.53 -16.56 6.44
C LEU A 470 16.68 -16.19 7.36
N GLN A 471 17.45 -15.18 6.96
CA GLN A 471 18.64 -14.72 7.67
C GLN A 471 18.45 -13.30 8.19
N GLY A 472 18.79 -13.11 9.46
CA GLY A 472 18.71 -11.85 10.17
C GLY A 472 20.05 -11.12 10.26
N MET A 473 20.31 -10.54 11.43
CA MET A 473 21.47 -9.69 11.67
C MET A 473 22.79 -10.46 11.75
N TYR A 474 23.88 -9.71 11.60
CA TYR A 474 25.18 -10.12 12.09
C TYR A 474 25.28 -9.96 13.62
N TYR A 475 25.87 -10.92 14.29
CA TYR A 475 26.24 -10.85 15.71
C TYR A 475 27.59 -11.55 15.96
N ILE A 476 28.24 -11.24 17.06
CA ILE A 476 29.46 -11.95 17.46
C ILE A 476 29.06 -13.11 18.36
N ASP A 477 29.37 -14.33 17.94
CA ASP A 477 29.19 -15.52 18.79
C ASP A 477 30.24 -15.52 19.95
N GLU A 478 29.76 -15.60 21.18
CA GLU A 478 30.62 -15.50 22.36
C GLU A 478 31.61 -16.67 22.50
N SER A 479 31.31 -17.81 21.89
CA SER A 479 32.16 -19.01 22.01
C SER A 479 33.32 -19.01 21.02
N SER A 480 33.09 -18.48 19.82
CA SER A 480 34.08 -18.38 18.74
C SER A 480 34.77 -17.02 18.69
N GLY A 481 34.07 -15.96 19.09
CA GLY A 481 34.51 -14.58 18.91
C GLY A 481 34.39 -14.08 17.46
N GLU A 482 33.73 -14.83 16.58
CA GLU A 482 33.61 -14.55 15.18
C GLU A 482 32.21 -13.97 14.83
N TRP A 483 32.12 -13.23 13.73
CA TRP A 483 30.85 -12.78 13.20
C TRP A 483 30.05 -13.95 12.62
N GLU A 484 28.80 -14.07 13.05
CA GLU A 484 27.83 -15.03 12.54
C GLU A 484 26.55 -14.32 12.07
N ILE A 485 25.78 -14.99 11.22
CA ILE A 485 24.47 -14.53 10.77
C ILE A 485 23.40 -15.29 11.55
N LEU A 486 22.50 -14.54 12.18
CA LEU A 486 21.37 -15.11 12.91
C LEU A 486 20.39 -15.80 11.95
N ASP A 487 20.09 -17.08 12.16
CA ASP A 487 19.02 -17.80 11.50
C ASP A 487 18.36 -18.81 12.43
N TYR A 488 17.16 -19.23 12.11
CA TYR A 488 16.41 -20.25 12.85
C TYR A 488 16.06 -21.46 11.98
N GLY A 489 16.69 -21.63 10.83
CA GLY A 489 16.43 -22.73 9.90
C GLY A 489 15.08 -22.64 9.19
N GLN A 490 14.38 -21.51 9.30
CA GLN A 490 13.12 -21.30 8.60
C GLN A 490 13.39 -20.98 7.12
N VAL A 491 12.66 -21.66 6.23
CA VAL A 491 12.86 -21.56 4.79
C VAL A 491 11.60 -21.00 4.13
N ALA A 492 11.77 -19.89 3.44
CA ALA A 492 10.73 -19.35 2.56
C ALA A 492 10.60 -20.20 1.30
N LYS A 493 9.37 -20.30 0.78
CA LYS A 493 9.03 -21.06 -0.42
C LYS A 493 8.31 -20.16 -1.42
N PHE A 494 8.40 -20.53 -2.67
CA PHE A 494 7.69 -19.87 -3.76
C PHE A 494 7.40 -20.88 -4.87
N ASN A 495 6.16 -20.90 -5.34
CA ASN A 495 5.75 -21.73 -6.49
C ASN A 495 5.49 -20.80 -7.68
N PRO A 496 6.34 -20.78 -8.72
CA PRO A 496 6.18 -19.87 -9.85
C PRO A 496 4.90 -20.10 -10.68
N ASP A 497 4.32 -21.29 -10.62
CA ASP A 497 3.07 -21.59 -11.31
C ASP A 497 1.82 -21.06 -10.58
N ARG A 498 1.98 -20.50 -9.37
CA ARG A 498 0.89 -20.07 -8.49
C ARG A 498 1.12 -18.69 -7.88
N ASP A 499 2.27 -18.45 -7.25
CA ASP A 499 2.45 -17.40 -6.24
C ASP A 499 2.69 -16.00 -6.82
N TYR A 500 2.73 -15.86 -8.15
CA TYR A 500 2.72 -14.54 -8.80
C TYR A 500 1.36 -13.85 -8.73
N CYS A 501 0.28 -14.59 -8.50
CA CYS A 501 -1.07 -14.06 -8.32
C CYS A 501 -1.63 -14.59 -6.99
N TRP A 502 -2.21 -13.74 -6.18
CA TRP A 502 -2.87 -14.16 -4.96
C TRP A 502 -4.19 -14.89 -5.27
N PRO A 503 -4.65 -15.80 -4.38
CA PRO A 503 -5.95 -16.43 -4.55
C PRO A 503 -7.07 -15.42 -4.35
N ILE A 504 -8.15 -15.55 -5.12
CA ILE A 504 -9.39 -14.84 -4.82
C ILE A 504 -9.93 -15.35 -3.48
N PRO A 505 -10.34 -14.46 -2.57
CA PRO A 505 -10.81 -14.87 -1.25
C PRO A 505 -11.95 -15.89 -1.31
N GLN A 506 -11.89 -16.90 -0.45
CA GLN A 506 -12.92 -17.95 -0.36
C GLN A 506 -14.32 -17.37 -0.18
N LYS A 507 -14.45 -16.33 0.63
CA LYS A 507 -15.71 -15.63 0.85
C LYS A 507 -16.35 -15.11 -0.44
N GLU A 508 -15.55 -14.63 -1.38
CA GLU A 508 -16.04 -14.18 -2.70
C GLU A 508 -16.46 -15.37 -3.57
N MET A 509 -15.68 -16.46 -3.52
CA MET A 509 -16.01 -17.70 -4.23
C MET A 509 -17.34 -18.31 -3.73
N ASP A 510 -17.63 -18.19 -2.44
CA ASP A 510 -18.83 -18.75 -1.82
C ASP A 510 -20.11 -17.98 -2.17
N ILE A 511 -20.01 -16.70 -2.52
CA ILE A 511 -21.19 -15.83 -2.80
C ILE A 511 -21.36 -15.50 -4.28
N ASN A 512 -20.35 -15.74 -5.10
CA ASN A 512 -20.36 -15.41 -6.54
C ASN A 512 -20.03 -16.64 -7.38
N ASP A 513 -21.06 -17.35 -7.84
CA ASP A 513 -20.95 -18.60 -8.58
C ASP A 513 -20.30 -18.47 -9.98
N VAL A 514 -20.16 -17.25 -10.50
CA VAL A 514 -19.59 -17.00 -11.84
C VAL A 514 -18.13 -16.53 -11.78
N ILE A 515 -17.57 -16.37 -10.59
CA ILE A 515 -16.16 -16.00 -10.42
C ILE A 515 -15.27 -17.24 -10.66
N THR A 516 -14.10 -17.02 -11.24
CA THR A 516 -13.13 -18.10 -11.48
C THR A 516 -11.88 -17.85 -10.65
N GLN A 517 -11.46 -18.84 -9.88
CA GLN A 517 -10.25 -18.78 -9.05
C GLN A 517 -8.98 -18.62 -9.91
N ASN A 518 -7.98 -17.96 -9.39
CA ASN A 518 -6.68 -17.81 -10.03
C ASN A 518 -5.95 -19.17 -10.14
N PRO A 519 -5.14 -19.37 -11.19
CA PRO A 519 -4.44 -20.64 -11.43
C PRO A 519 -3.62 -21.11 -10.22
N GLY A 520 -3.62 -22.43 -10.00
CA GLY A 520 -2.83 -23.07 -8.94
C GLY A 520 -3.49 -23.11 -7.57
N TYR A 521 -4.66 -22.48 -7.40
CA TYR A 521 -5.49 -22.56 -6.20
C TYR A 521 -6.74 -23.42 -6.47
N THR A 522 -7.17 -24.15 -5.46
CA THR A 522 -8.42 -24.95 -5.51
C THR A 522 -9.57 -24.15 -4.93
N ASN A 523 -10.77 -24.36 -5.50
CA ASN A 523 -12.02 -23.82 -4.95
C ASN A 523 -12.37 -24.50 -3.65
#